data_35865a3b45c4a2e113e46b6353d0fb57
#
_entry.id   35865a3b45c4a2e113e46b6353d0fb57
#
_cell.length_a   1.000
_cell.length_b   1.000
_cell.length_c   1.000
_cell.angle_alpha   90.00
_cell.angle_beta   90.00
_cell.angle_gamma   90.00
#
_symmetry.space_group_name_H-M   'P 1'
#
loop_
_entity.id
_entity.type
_entity.pdbx_description
1 polymer ?
#
loop_
_entity_poly.entity_id
_entity_poly.type
_entity_poly.pdbx_seq_one_letter_code
_entity_poly.pdbx_strand_id
1 'polypeptide(L)'
;MRVLAYGKGSVEDVLRAVESVVPRENIEVCGDLQSLSARLRGPSDLQDDEAVVVILFPANRDDLKEILSIQPLLQNVRTILIAPDQETETVTMAHMLRPRLLTYAGEDPWLLTAVLHKTAARRDSDRVRERRALPRG
;
A
#
# COMPACT_ATOMS: atom_id res chain seq x y z
N MET A 1 4.38 11.24 -1.47
CA MET A 1 3.95 9.85 -1.23
C MET A 1 4.29 9.00 -2.43
N ARG A 2 4.84 7.84 -2.20
CA ARG A 2 5.17 6.89 -3.25
C ARG A 2 4.33 5.63 -3.08
N VAL A 3 3.84 5.08 -4.17
CA VAL A 3 2.98 3.90 -4.16
C VAL A 3 3.62 2.77 -4.95
N LEU A 4 3.71 1.60 -4.31
CA LEU A 4 4.12 0.36 -4.97
C LEU A 4 2.87 -0.52 -5.06
N ALA A 5 2.55 -0.98 -6.24
CA ALA A 5 1.38 -1.84 -6.45
C ALA A 5 1.79 -3.19 -6.99
N TYR A 6 1.27 -4.25 -6.40
CA TYR A 6 1.55 -5.61 -6.86
C TYR A 6 0.32 -6.49 -6.71
N GLY A 7 0.05 -7.29 -7.71
CA GLY A 7 -1.00 -8.29 -7.66
C GLY A 7 -1.35 -8.81 -9.03
N LYS A 8 -2.00 -9.95 -9.05
CA LYS A 8 -2.49 -10.60 -10.28
C LYS A 8 -3.98 -10.41 -10.48
N GLY A 9 -4.64 -9.70 -9.56
CA GLY A 9 -6.05 -9.40 -9.68
C GLY A 9 -6.32 -8.26 -10.65
N SER A 10 -7.57 -7.81 -10.68
CA SER A 10 -7.98 -6.71 -11.54
C SER A 10 -7.33 -5.41 -11.06
N VAL A 11 -6.56 -4.79 -11.91
CA VAL A 11 -5.72 -3.65 -11.52
C VAL A 11 -6.24 -2.30 -12.02
N GLU A 12 -7.08 -2.30 -13.06
CA GLU A 12 -7.49 -1.05 -13.70
C GLU A 12 -8.21 -0.11 -12.76
N ASP A 13 -9.21 -0.61 -12.04
CA ASP A 13 -9.98 0.23 -11.11
C ASP A 13 -9.11 0.71 -9.95
N VAL A 14 -8.21 -0.13 -9.50
CA VAL A 14 -7.28 0.20 -8.42
C VAL A 14 -6.34 1.32 -8.88
N LEU A 15 -5.76 1.18 -10.06
CA LEU A 15 -4.85 2.19 -10.58
C LEU A 15 -5.54 3.53 -10.83
N ARG A 16 -6.78 3.52 -11.31
CA ARG A 16 -7.53 4.76 -11.47
C ARG A 16 -7.75 5.47 -10.15
N ALA A 17 -8.12 4.72 -9.13
CA ALA A 17 -8.32 5.28 -7.81
C ALA A 17 -7.03 5.89 -7.28
N VAL A 18 -5.92 5.21 -7.45
CA VAL A 18 -4.61 5.69 -6.99
C VAL A 18 -4.18 6.93 -7.77
N GLU A 19 -4.35 6.92 -9.09
CA GLU A 19 -3.98 8.04 -9.95
C GLU A 19 -4.77 9.31 -9.65
N SER A 20 -5.96 9.18 -9.09
CA SER A 20 -6.76 10.35 -8.69
C SER A 20 -6.17 11.09 -7.48
N VAL A 21 -5.28 10.46 -6.73
CA VAL A 21 -4.70 11.04 -5.52
C VAL A 21 -3.20 11.24 -5.66
N VAL A 22 -2.50 10.35 -6.35
CA VAL A 22 -1.05 10.32 -6.41
C VAL A 22 -0.61 10.53 -7.85
N PRO A 23 0.38 11.40 -8.11
CA PRO A 23 0.91 11.57 -9.45
C PRO A 23 1.41 10.24 -10.01
N ARG A 24 1.19 10.04 -11.29
CA ARG A 24 1.54 8.79 -11.97
C ARG A 24 3.03 8.47 -11.84
N GLU A 25 3.87 9.46 -11.81
CA GLU A 25 5.32 9.31 -11.65
C GLU A 25 5.71 8.76 -10.29
N ASN A 26 4.82 8.84 -9.30
CA ASN A 26 5.04 8.30 -7.95
C ASN A 26 4.43 6.92 -7.76
N ILE A 27 3.85 6.34 -8.81
CA ILE A 27 3.23 5.02 -8.76
C ILE A 27 4.09 4.04 -9.53
N GLU A 28 4.52 2.96 -8.88
CA GLU A 28 5.27 1.90 -9.51
C GLU A 28 4.48 0.59 -9.41
N VAL A 29 4.23 -0.04 -10.55
CA VAL A 29 3.56 -1.35 -10.57
C VAL A 29 4.63 -2.41 -10.72
N CYS A 30 4.69 -3.31 -9.74
CA CYS A 30 5.64 -4.41 -9.75
C CYS A 30 5.03 -5.60 -10.51
N GLY A 31 5.78 -6.15 -11.44
CA GLY A 31 5.29 -7.25 -12.28
C GLY A 31 5.26 -8.60 -11.60
N ASP A 32 6.10 -8.78 -10.58
CA ASP A 32 6.16 -10.03 -9.83
C ASP A 32 6.55 -9.76 -8.39
N LEU A 33 6.45 -10.79 -7.56
CA LEU A 33 6.76 -10.69 -6.14
C LEU A 33 8.23 -10.39 -5.91
N GLN A 34 9.09 -10.91 -6.77
CA GLN A 34 10.52 -10.70 -6.68
C GLN A 34 10.88 -9.22 -6.88
N SER A 35 10.25 -8.58 -7.85
CA SER A 35 10.43 -7.15 -8.09
C SER A 35 9.98 -6.33 -6.89
N LEU A 36 8.83 -6.66 -6.31
CA LEU A 36 8.35 -6.00 -5.11
C LEU A 36 9.31 -6.18 -3.95
N SER A 37 9.80 -7.40 -3.74
CA SER A 37 10.75 -7.70 -2.68
C SER A 37 12.04 -6.89 -2.85
N ALA A 38 12.54 -6.82 -4.07
CA ALA A 38 13.75 -6.05 -4.37
C ALA A 38 13.56 -4.56 -4.05
N ARG A 39 12.39 -4.00 -4.39
CA ARG A 39 12.11 -2.60 -4.07
C ARG A 39 12.01 -2.37 -2.56
N LEU A 40 11.42 -3.29 -1.84
CA LEU A 40 11.29 -3.18 -0.39
C LEU A 40 12.63 -3.32 0.34
N ARG A 41 13.55 -4.07 -0.24
CA ARG A 41 14.90 -4.22 0.30
C ARG A 41 15.85 -3.13 -0.18
N GLY A 42 15.47 -2.42 -1.23
CA GLY A 42 16.31 -1.40 -1.83
C GLY A 42 16.58 -0.26 -0.87
N PRO A 43 17.80 0.26 -0.89
CA PRO A 43 18.23 1.11 0.22
C PRO A 43 17.81 2.56 0.15
N SER A 44 17.71 3.20 -0.94
CA SER A 44 17.77 4.65 -0.87
C SER A 44 16.51 5.39 -1.26
N ASP A 45 15.78 4.87 -2.21
CA ASP A 45 14.63 5.61 -2.74
C ASP A 45 13.44 5.64 -1.79
N LEU A 46 13.41 4.71 -0.84
CA LEU A 46 12.29 4.55 0.08
C LEU A 46 12.58 5.05 1.49
N GLN A 47 13.77 5.60 1.72
CA GLN A 47 14.21 5.99 3.06
C GLN A 47 13.97 7.46 3.39
N ASP A 48 13.72 8.26 2.41
CA ASP A 48 13.55 9.67 2.65
C ASP A 48 12.19 9.96 3.27
N ASP A 49 11.93 11.19 3.55
CA ASP A 49 10.73 11.66 4.22
C ASP A 49 9.43 11.34 3.47
N GLU A 50 9.51 10.65 2.35
CA GLU A 50 8.32 10.24 1.62
C GLU A 50 7.63 9.07 2.27
N ALA A 51 6.33 9.15 2.42
CA ALA A 51 5.52 8.02 2.84
C ALA A 51 5.46 6.99 1.71
N VAL A 52 5.65 5.72 2.06
CA VAL A 52 5.54 4.62 1.12
C VAL A 52 4.29 3.82 1.44
N VAL A 53 3.46 3.61 0.44
CA VAL A 53 2.25 2.79 0.54
C VAL A 53 2.37 1.63 -0.43
N VAL A 54 2.15 0.43 0.06
CA VAL A 54 2.14 -0.77 -0.78
C VAL A 54 0.70 -1.23 -0.94
N ILE A 55 0.26 -1.35 -2.19
CA ILE A 55 -1.08 -1.83 -2.50
C ILE A 55 -0.98 -3.23 -3.07
N LEU A 56 -1.62 -4.19 -2.41
CA LEU A 56 -1.59 -5.59 -2.79
C LEU A 56 -2.98 -6.03 -3.24
N PHE A 57 -3.07 -6.64 -4.43
CA PHE A 57 -4.35 -7.09 -4.99
C PHE A 57 -4.22 -8.51 -5.56
N PRO A 58 -4.09 -9.52 -4.68
CA PRO A 58 -3.99 -10.91 -5.13
C PRO A 58 -5.24 -11.35 -5.86
N ALA A 59 -5.08 -12.20 -6.89
CA ALA A 59 -6.20 -12.71 -7.66
C ALA A 59 -6.93 -13.85 -6.94
N ASN A 60 -6.21 -14.56 -6.08
CA ASN A 60 -6.74 -15.71 -5.36
C ASN A 60 -5.96 -15.93 -4.07
N ARG A 61 -6.35 -16.96 -3.34
CA ARG A 61 -5.75 -17.28 -2.05
C ARG A 61 -4.29 -17.71 -2.18
N ASP A 62 -3.94 -18.40 -3.26
CA ASP A 62 -2.55 -18.81 -3.48
C ASP A 62 -1.63 -17.60 -3.67
N ASP A 63 -2.08 -16.59 -4.39
CA ASP A 63 -1.33 -15.34 -4.53
C ASP A 63 -1.14 -14.67 -3.17
N LEU A 64 -2.17 -14.71 -2.34
CA LEU A 64 -2.09 -14.13 -0.99
C LEU A 64 -1.06 -14.87 -0.13
N LYS A 65 -0.98 -16.19 -0.27
CA LYS A 65 0.05 -16.98 0.42
C LYS A 65 1.45 -16.57 0.00
N GLU A 66 1.66 -16.33 -1.27
CA GLU A 66 2.95 -15.85 -1.76
C GLU A 66 3.30 -14.49 -1.15
N ILE A 67 2.32 -13.60 -1.08
CA ILE A 67 2.52 -12.29 -0.45
C ILE A 67 2.89 -12.45 1.02
N LEU A 68 2.28 -13.38 1.73
CA LEU A 68 2.60 -13.64 3.13
C LEU A 68 4.06 -14.05 3.32
N SER A 69 4.68 -14.65 2.30
CA SER A 69 6.07 -15.05 2.39
C SER A 69 7.03 -13.87 2.53
N ILE A 70 6.60 -12.66 2.14
CA ILE A 70 7.43 -11.46 2.27
C ILE A 70 6.92 -10.54 3.39
N GLN A 71 6.09 -11.04 4.27
CA GLN A 71 5.53 -10.25 5.38
C GLN A 71 6.59 -9.45 6.15
N PRO A 72 7.77 -9.99 6.48
CA PRO A 72 8.77 -9.21 7.19
C PRO A 72 9.21 -7.94 6.47
N LEU A 73 9.15 -7.94 5.14
CA LEU A 73 9.50 -6.76 4.36
C LEU A 73 8.41 -5.69 4.38
N LEU A 74 7.19 -6.07 4.76
CA LEU A 74 6.03 -5.18 4.77
C LEU A 74 5.81 -4.50 6.12
N GLN A 75 6.57 -4.86 7.14
CA GLN A 75 6.33 -4.36 8.50
C GLN A 75 6.56 -2.87 8.65
N ASN A 76 7.46 -2.31 7.87
CA ASN A 76 7.84 -0.91 8.00
C ASN A 76 7.17 0.00 6.96
N VAL A 77 6.25 -0.53 6.18
CA VAL A 77 5.52 0.25 5.19
C VAL A 77 4.03 0.13 5.44
N ARG A 78 3.29 1.12 4.94
CA ARG A 78 1.84 1.09 5.03
C ARG A 78 1.32 0.17 3.94
N THR A 79 0.53 -0.81 4.33
CA THR A 79 0.01 -1.82 3.39
C THR A 79 -1.49 -1.67 3.25
N ILE A 80 -1.95 -1.67 2.01
CA ILE A 80 -3.37 -1.73 1.67
C ILE A 80 -3.58 -3.05 0.94
N LEU A 81 -4.50 -3.86 1.43
CA LEU A 81 -4.79 -5.15 0.84
C LEU A 81 -6.19 -5.19 0.25
N ILE A 82 -6.27 -5.58 -1.01
CA ILE A 82 -7.54 -5.81 -1.70
C ILE A 82 -7.67 -7.31 -1.85
N ALA A 83 -8.39 -7.95 -0.91
CA ALA A 83 -8.51 -9.40 -0.88
C ALA A 83 -9.40 -9.89 -2.01
N PRO A 84 -9.14 -11.10 -2.54
CA PRO A 84 -9.90 -11.63 -3.68
C PRO A 84 -11.33 -12.05 -3.32
N ASP A 85 -11.57 -12.39 -2.06
CA ASP A 85 -12.90 -12.81 -1.59
C ASP A 85 -13.02 -12.57 -0.08
N GLN A 86 -14.18 -12.88 0.47
CA GLN A 86 -14.47 -12.70 1.89
C GLN A 86 -14.58 -14.02 2.64
N GLU A 87 -14.03 -15.08 2.10
CA GLU A 87 -14.04 -16.37 2.77
C GLU A 87 -13.19 -16.32 4.03
N THR A 88 -13.57 -17.13 5.03
CA THR A 88 -12.94 -17.12 6.35
C THR A 88 -11.41 -17.30 6.27
N GLU A 89 -10.95 -18.24 5.45
CA GLU A 89 -9.52 -18.48 5.31
C GLU A 89 -8.78 -17.28 4.69
N THR A 90 -9.40 -16.67 3.68
CA THR A 90 -8.82 -15.48 3.04
C THR A 90 -8.74 -14.32 4.03
N VAL A 91 -9.80 -14.09 4.79
CA VAL A 91 -9.84 -13.01 5.78
C VAL A 91 -8.79 -13.24 6.86
N THR A 92 -8.65 -14.47 7.33
CA THR A 92 -7.62 -14.82 8.33
C THR A 92 -6.23 -14.51 7.81
N MET A 93 -5.92 -14.92 6.58
CA MET A 93 -4.63 -14.65 5.96
C MET A 93 -4.39 -13.16 5.76
N ALA A 94 -5.43 -12.44 5.36
CA ALA A 94 -5.36 -11.00 5.16
C ALA A 94 -4.97 -10.28 6.45
N HIS A 95 -5.55 -10.67 7.58
CA HIS A 95 -5.23 -10.07 8.86
C HIS A 95 -3.80 -10.37 9.32
N MET A 96 -3.22 -11.46 8.87
CA MET A 96 -1.82 -11.77 9.18
C MET A 96 -0.84 -10.75 8.58
N LEU A 97 -1.23 -10.11 7.50
CA LEU A 97 -0.41 -9.05 6.90
C LEU A 97 -0.51 -7.72 7.65
N ARG A 98 -1.47 -7.59 8.55
CA ARG A 98 -1.74 -6.37 9.31
C ARG A 98 -1.85 -5.15 8.41
N PRO A 99 -2.75 -5.19 7.40
CA PRO A 99 -2.87 -4.05 6.49
C PRO A 99 -3.51 -2.87 7.20
N ARG A 100 -3.13 -1.67 6.76
CA ARG A 100 -3.76 -0.45 7.23
C ARG A 100 -5.19 -0.34 6.76
N LEU A 101 -5.46 -0.84 5.58
CA LEU A 101 -6.81 -0.95 5.03
C LEU A 101 -6.97 -2.32 4.40
N LEU A 102 -8.06 -3.00 4.76
CA LEU A 102 -8.46 -4.24 4.11
C LEU A 102 -9.76 -3.98 3.38
N THR A 103 -9.77 -4.21 2.08
CA THR A 103 -10.98 -4.17 1.27
C THR A 103 -11.02 -5.41 0.39
N TYR A 104 -12.03 -5.52 -0.46
CA TYR A 104 -12.27 -6.74 -1.23
C TYR A 104 -12.47 -6.40 -2.69
N ALA A 105 -12.05 -7.32 -3.56
CA ALA A 105 -12.26 -7.18 -4.98
C ALA A 105 -13.75 -7.00 -5.28
N GLY A 106 -14.07 -6.07 -6.16
CA GLY A 106 -15.45 -5.76 -6.49
C GLY A 106 -16.09 -4.67 -5.65
N GLU A 107 -15.47 -4.27 -4.55
CA GLU A 107 -15.96 -3.14 -3.78
C GLU A 107 -15.56 -1.81 -4.43
N ASP A 108 -16.32 -0.78 -4.11
CA ASP A 108 -16.04 0.56 -4.61
C ASP A 108 -14.67 1.03 -4.12
N PRO A 109 -13.79 1.51 -5.01
CA PRO A 109 -12.48 1.98 -4.63
C PRO A 109 -12.48 3.29 -3.81
N TRP A 110 -13.64 3.79 -3.45
CA TRP A 110 -13.77 5.00 -2.66
C TRP A 110 -12.99 4.95 -1.35
N LEU A 111 -13.01 3.82 -0.66
CA LEU A 111 -12.28 3.66 0.59
C LEU A 111 -10.78 3.78 0.38
N LEU A 112 -10.29 3.21 -0.71
CA LEU A 112 -8.88 3.30 -1.07
C LEU A 112 -8.49 4.75 -1.30
N THR A 113 -9.27 5.47 -2.08
CA THR A 113 -9.04 6.88 -2.36
C THR A 113 -9.03 7.71 -1.08
N ALA A 114 -10.00 7.47 -0.21
CA ALA A 114 -10.10 8.19 1.07
C ALA A 114 -8.87 7.97 1.96
N VAL A 115 -8.39 6.73 2.04
CA VAL A 115 -7.21 6.41 2.86
C VAL A 115 -5.96 7.06 2.27
N LEU A 116 -5.81 7.07 0.96
CA LEU A 116 -4.67 7.72 0.31
C LEU A 116 -4.67 9.22 0.55
N HIS A 117 -5.83 9.87 0.47
CA HIS A 117 -5.96 11.29 0.78
C HIS A 117 -5.57 11.57 2.24
N LYS A 118 -6.05 10.76 3.16
CA LYS A 118 -5.72 10.90 4.58
C LYS A 118 -4.22 10.73 4.82
N THR A 119 -3.61 9.76 4.17
CA THR A 119 -2.19 9.50 4.34
C THR A 119 -1.36 10.69 3.85
N ALA A 120 -1.70 11.24 2.70
CA ALA A 120 -1.02 12.41 2.17
C ALA A 120 -1.21 13.63 3.06
N ALA A 121 -2.43 13.89 3.52
CA ALA A 121 -2.75 15.02 4.38
C ALA A 121 -2.04 14.92 5.74
N ARG A 122 -1.99 13.74 6.32
CA ARG A 122 -1.26 13.51 7.57
C ARG A 122 0.21 13.85 7.44
N ARG A 123 0.81 13.44 6.35
CA ARG A 123 2.23 13.69 6.11
C ARG A 123 2.50 15.19 6.12
N ASP A 124 1.68 15.95 5.40
CA ASP A 124 1.83 17.40 5.34
C ASP A 124 1.58 18.04 6.70
N SER A 125 0.59 17.59 7.44
CA SER A 125 0.30 18.08 8.79
C SER A 125 1.46 17.82 9.74
N ASP A 126 2.04 16.64 9.68
CA ASP A 126 3.17 16.28 10.54
C ASP A 126 4.38 17.15 10.23
N ARG A 127 4.66 17.43 8.97
CA ARG A 127 5.74 18.33 8.58
C ARG A 127 5.52 19.74 9.14
N VAL A 128 4.31 20.23 9.04
CA VAL A 128 3.97 21.55 9.58
C VAL A 128 4.14 21.58 11.09
N ARG A 129 3.73 20.53 11.79
CA ARG A 129 3.91 20.44 13.23
C ARG A 129 5.37 20.44 13.62
N GLU A 130 6.19 19.69 12.93
CA GLU A 130 7.64 19.67 13.18
C GLU A 130 8.25 21.05 13.03
N ARG A 131 7.90 21.77 11.97
CA ARG A 131 8.38 23.12 11.75
C ARG A 131 7.94 24.07 12.85
N ARG A 132 6.74 23.93 13.37
CA ARG A 132 6.24 24.76 14.46
C ARG A 132 6.91 24.43 15.78
N ALA A 133 7.23 23.16 15.98
CA ALA A 133 7.86 22.72 17.23
C ALA A 133 9.31 23.20 17.33
N LEU A 134 10.04 23.27 16.21
CA LEU A 134 11.44 23.65 16.20
C LEU A 134 11.73 25.00 16.87
N PRO A 135 10.97 26.07 16.58
CA PRO A 135 11.23 27.35 17.24
C PRO A 135 10.96 27.37 18.74
N ARG A 136 10.25 26.42 19.24
CA ARG A 136 9.93 26.35 20.66
C ARG A 136 10.94 25.56 21.48
N GLY A 137 11.71 24.76 20.78
CA GLY A 137 12.73 23.93 21.40
C GLY A 137 13.94 24.66 21.72
#